data_6c9a48147e29116332d5a2538c0e3168
#
_entry.id   6c9a48147e29116332d5a2538c0e3168
#
_cell.length_a   1.000
_cell.length_b   1.000
_cell.length_c   1.000
_cell.angle_alpha   90.00
_cell.angle_beta   90.00
_cell.angle_gamma   90.00
#
_symmetry.space_group_name_H-M   'P 1'
#
loop_
_entity.id
_entity.type
_entity.pdbx_description
1 polymer ?
#
loop_
_entity_poly.entity_id
_entity_poly.type
_entity_poly.pdbx_seq_one_letter_code
_entity_poly.pdbx_strand_id
1 'polypeptide(L)'
;VLHTALRSAGNDEVDKTLNKIINISDEINNAKSLGYSGKRITDVVNIGIGGSHLGPEMVTEALAYYSKGIKPHFISNIDPDFTSKLLKDLNPETTLFIIVSKTFTTIETLENANKVRAWFIDNSSEIAIKDHFIAISNNTKAPKKFGISPDNILSIPDWVGGRFSLWGSVGLIISIVIGSKNFKDFLKGAHEMDIHFKNSPFEKNIPVVLALISIWYNNFFKCETEAVLPYSQFLSKLPNYLQ
;
A
#
# COMPACT_ATOMS: atom_id res chain seq x y z
N VAL A 1 -10.80 4.26 -15.59
CA VAL A 1 -9.99 4.28 -14.37
C VAL A 1 -9.25 5.60 -14.33
N LEU A 2 -9.52 6.42 -13.31
CA LEU A 2 -8.98 7.79 -13.20
C LEU A 2 -7.81 7.87 -12.21
N HIS A 3 -6.93 6.85 -12.19
CA HIS A 3 -5.83 6.80 -11.21
C HIS A 3 -4.92 8.03 -11.22
N THR A 4 -4.83 8.75 -12.33
CA THR A 4 -4.07 10.01 -12.42
C THR A 4 -4.63 11.10 -11.50
N ALA A 5 -5.95 11.07 -11.19
CA ALA A 5 -6.56 11.99 -10.26
C ALA A 5 -6.06 11.83 -8.81
N LEU A 6 -5.48 10.68 -8.46
CA LEU A 6 -4.90 10.45 -7.12
C LEU A 6 -3.62 11.29 -6.86
N ARG A 7 -3.05 11.89 -7.89
CA ARG A 7 -1.81 12.66 -7.81
C ARG A 7 -1.88 14.01 -8.56
N SER A 8 -3.10 14.42 -8.93
CA SER A 8 -3.39 15.75 -9.46
C SER A 8 -4.10 16.58 -8.41
N ALA A 9 -3.82 17.88 -8.34
CA ALA A 9 -4.51 18.80 -7.45
C ALA A 9 -5.98 19.07 -7.89
N GLY A 10 -6.83 19.46 -6.94
CA GLY A 10 -8.18 19.95 -7.22
C GLY A 10 -9.29 18.91 -7.10
N ASN A 11 -9.06 17.79 -6.41
CA ASN A 11 -10.10 16.86 -6.02
C ASN A 11 -10.17 16.79 -4.48
N ASP A 12 -11.19 17.40 -3.90
CA ASP A 12 -11.36 17.51 -2.44
C ASP A 12 -11.32 16.17 -1.70
N GLU A 13 -11.85 15.09 -2.28
CA GLU A 13 -11.86 13.77 -1.67
C GLU A 13 -10.43 13.18 -1.64
N VAL A 14 -9.71 13.34 -2.76
CA VAL A 14 -8.31 12.88 -2.87
C VAL A 14 -7.42 13.67 -1.91
N ASP A 15 -7.58 15.01 -1.89
CA ASP A 15 -6.78 15.88 -1.04
C ASP A 15 -7.02 15.58 0.45
N LYS A 16 -8.27 15.36 0.87
CA LYS A 16 -8.61 14.93 2.24
C LYS A 16 -7.97 13.59 2.58
N THR A 17 -8.04 12.61 1.67
CA THR A 17 -7.45 11.29 1.87
C THR A 17 -5.92 11.38 1.96
N LEU A 18 -5.28 12.14 1.07
CA LEU A 18 -3.84 12.35 1.09
C LEU A 18 -3.38 13.03 2.39
N ASN A 19 -4.09 14.06 2.84
CA ASN A 19 -3.79 14.73 4.10
C ASN A 19 -3.91 13.76 5.29
N LYS A 20 -4.91 12.88 5.28
CA LYS A 20 -5.07 11.85 6.33
C LYS A 20 -3.91 10.85 6.31
N ILE A 21 -3.48 10.37 5.13
CA ILE A 21 -2.30 9.50 4.98
C ILE A 21 -1.06 10.16 5.58
N ILE A 22 -0.82 11.43 5.24
CA ILE A 22 0.33 12.19 5.69
C ILE A 22 0.30 12.39 7.20
N ASN A 23 -0.84 12.79 7.77
CA ASN A 23 -0.99 12.98 9.20
C ASN A 23 -0.70 11.69 9.98
N ILE A 24 -1.31 10.57 9.58
CA ILE A 24 -1.06 9.25 10.21
C ILE A 24 0.42 8.89 10.12
N SER A 25 1.02 9.04 8.94
CA SER A 25 2.44 8.75 8.71
C SER A 25 3.34 9.60 9.60
N ASP A 26 3.08 10.90 9.68
CA ASP A 26 3.89 11.84 10.47
C ASP A 26 3.70 11.61 11.98
N GLU A 27 2.50 11.28 12.46
CA GLU A 27 2.25 10.95 13.86
C GLU A 27 3.02 9.70 14.29
N ILE A 28 3.04 8.65 13.45
CA ILE A 28 3.78 7.42 13.71
C ILE A 28 5.29 7.69 13.68
N ASN A 29 5.80 8.33 12.62
CA ASN A 29 7.23 8.59 12.46
C ASN A 29 7.80 9.51 13.55
N ASN A 30 7.01 10.46 14.06
CA ASN A 30 7.39 11.38 15.12
C ASN A 30 7.05 10.88 16.53
N ALA A 31 6.63 9.62 16.67
CA ALA A 31 6.22 9.00 17.93
C ALA A 31 5.12 9.79 18.68
N LYS A 32 4.20 10.42 17.96
CA LYS A 32 2.98 11.02 18.52
C LYS A 32 1.86 9.99 18.61
N SER A 33 1.78 9.06 17.63
CA SER A 33 0.96 7.87 17.72
C SER A 33 1.82 6.72 18.26
N LEU A 34 1.40 6.14 19.37
CA LEU A 34 2.12 5.10 20.10
C LEU A 34 1.27 3.84 20.19
N GLY A 35 1.90 2.70 20.40
CA GLY A 35 1.20 1.47 20.76
C GLY A 35 0.53 1.58 22.13
N TYR A 36 -0.35 0.63 22.44
CA TYR A 36 -1.14 0.61 23.70
C TYR A 36 -0.30 0.70 24.98
N SER A 37 0.95 0.28 24.92
CA SER A 37 1.89 0.33 26.05
C SER A 37 2.69 1.64 26.10
N GLY A 38 2.42 2.61 25.24
CA GLY A 38 3.17 3.87 25.13
C GLY A 38 4.50 3.72 24.38
N LYS A 39 4.79 2.58 23.75
CA LYS A 39 6.00 2.36 22.95
C LYS A 39 5.81 2.84 21.52
N ARG A 40 6.90 3.24 20.87
CA ARG A 40 6.91 3.61 19.44
C ARG A 40 6.60 2.40 18.58
N ILE A 41 5.90 2.63 17.47
CA ILE A 41 5.71 1.64 16.42
C ILE A 41 7.06 1.43 15.70
N THR A 42 7.47 0.19 15.60
CA THR A 42 8.71 -0.25 14.92
C THR A 42 8.44 -1.14 13.71
N ASP A 43 7.27 -1.76 13.67
CA ASP A 43 6.88 -2.70 12.63
C ASP A 43 5.49 -2.35 12.10
N VAL A 44 5.30 -2.46 10.79
CA VAL A 44 4.01 -2.26 10.14
C VAL A 44 3.70 -3.45 9.23
N VAL A 45 2.54 -4.08 9.43
CA VAL A 45 2.10 -5.26 8.69
C VAL A 45 0.94 -4.87 7.77
N ASN A 46 1.13 -5.02 6.47
CA ASN A 46 0.08 -4.86 5.48
C ASN A 46 -0.58 -6.21 5.19
N ILE A 47 -1.89 -6.28 5.41
CA ILE A 47 -2.70 -7.49 5.17
C ILE A 47 -3.60 -7.20 3.97
N GLY A 48 -3.31 -7.78 2.82
CA GLY A 48 -4.05 -7.54 1.58
C GLY A 48 -3.51 -8.38 0.44
N ILE A 49 -4.29 -8.60 -0.61
CA ILE A 49 -3.95 -9.44 -1.76
C ILE A 49 -4.00 -8.63 -3.07
N GLY A 50 -3.26 -9.07 -4.07
CA GLY A 50 -3.24 -8.45 -5.41
C GLY A 50 -2.80 -6.98 -5.36
N GLY A 51 -3.63 -6.07 -5.85
CA GLY A 51 -3.34 -4.63 -5.87
C GLY A 51 -3.17 -4.00 -4.48
N SER A 52 -3.72 -4.63 -3.44
CA SER A 52 -3.55 -4.20 -2.05
C SER A 52 -2.21 -4.63 -1.42
N HIS A 53 -1.41 -5.42 -2.14
CA HIS A 53 -0.12 -5.94 -1.70
C HIS A 53 1.03 -5.56 -2.64
N LEU A 54 0.92 -5.95 -3.93
CA LEU A 54 2.05 -5.93 -4.87
C LEU A 54 2.68 -4.54 -5.06
N GLY A 55 1.85 -3.50 -5.19
CA GLY A 55 2.32 -2.13 -5.33
C GLY A 55 3.05 -1.62 -4.08
N PRO A 56 2.43 -1.69 -2.90
CA PRO A 56 3.08 -1.34 -1.64
C PRO A 56 4.38 -2.10 -1.36
N GLU A 57 4.41 -3.41 -1.56
CA GLU A 57 5.63 -4.22 -1.38
C GLU A 57 6.73 -3.77 -2.34
N MET A 58 6.41 -3.62 -3.63
CA MET A 58 7.36 -3.18 -4.65
C MET A 58 7.97 -1.82 -4.30
N VAL A 59 7.15 -0.84 -3.91
CA VAL A 59 7.65 0.52 -3.64
C VAL A 59 8.43 0.59 -2.34
N THR A 60 8.01 -0.09 -1.27
CA THR A 60 8.77 -0.13 -0.02
C THR A 60 10.14 -0.79 -0.19
N GLU A 61 10.25 -1.83 -1.02
CA GLU A 61 11.53 -2.45 -1.41
C GLU A 61 12.36 -1.49 -2.25
N ALA A 62 11.77 -0.95 -3.34
CA ALA A 62 12.47 -0.06 -4.27
C ALA A 62 13.02 1.20 -3.60
N LEU A 63 12.33 1.72 -2.60
CA LEU A 63 12.68 2.94 -1.87
C LEU A 63 13.19 2.68 -0.44
N ALA A 64 13.63 1.44 -0.14
CA ALA A 64 14.12 1.04 1.19
C ALA A 64 15.24 1.94 1.73
N TYR A 65 16.05 2.54 0.84
CA TYR A 65 17.08 3.50 1.21
C TYR A 65 16.53 4.72 1.98
N TYR A 66 15.28 5.10 1.72
CA TYR A 66 14.61 6.23 2.38
C TYR A 66 13.87 5.86 3.66
N SER A 67 13.97 4.61 4.11
CA SER A 67 13.27 4.12 5.31
C SER A 67 13.53 4.98 6.53
N LYS A 68 12.49 5.20 7.32
CA LYS A 68 12.54 5.91 8.62
C LYS A 68 12.78 4.98 9.82
N GLY A 69 13.19 3.74 9.55
CA GLY A 69 13.49 2.74 10.58
C GLY A 69 12.28 1.88 10.97
N ILE A 70 11.10 2.10 10.40
CA ILE A 70 9.95 1.22 10.56
C ILE A 70 10.06 0.08 9.55
N LYS A 71 9.93 -1.16 10.00
CA LYS A 71 10.04 -2.37 9.18
C LYS A 71 8.70 -2.73 8.56
N PRO A 72 8.56 -2.77 7.22
CA PRO A 72 7.36 -3.25 6.56
C PRO A 72 7.33 -4.77 6.49
N HIS A 73 6.14 -5.33 6.71
CA HIS A 73 5.84 -6.75 6.53
C HIS A 73 4.57 -6.89 5.71
N PHE A 74 4.45 -7.98 4.94
CA PHE A 74 3.32 -8.20 4.05
C PHE A 74 2.74 -9.60 4.25
N ILE A 75 1.42 -9.68 4.46
CA ILE A 75 0.64 -10.91 4.51
C ILE A 75 -0.35 -10.87 3.35
N SER A 76 -0.09 -11.65 2.31
CA SER A 76 -0.89 -11.64 1.08
C SER A 76 -1.51 -13.00 0.74
N ASN A 77 -0.89 -14.08 1.19
CA ASN A 77 -1.40 -15.42 0.95
C ASN A 77 -2.14 -15.95 2.19
N ILE A 78 -3.12 -16.83 1.96
CA ILE A 78 -3.90 -17.48 3.04
C ILE A 78 -3.08 -18.56 3.80
N ASP A 79 -1.81 -18.71 3.49
CA ASP A 79 -0.91 -19.67 4.13
C ASP A 79 -0.77 -19.39 5.65
N PRO A 80 -1.31 -20.27 6.51
CA PRO A 80 -1.28 -20.07 7.95
C PRO A 80 0.12 -20.21 8.55
N ASP A 81 1.02 -20.98 7.92
CA ASP A 81 2.36 -21.20 8.44
C ASP A 81 3.23 -19.96 8.25
N PHE A 82 3.12 -19.30 7.08
CA PHE A 82 3.78 -18.02 6.84
C PHE A 82 3.35 -16.96 7.85
N THR A 83 2.02 -16.80 8.03
CA THR A 83 1.48 -15.84 8.99
C THR A 83 1.94 -16.14 10.42
N SER A 84 1.91 -17.42 10.84
CA SER A 84 2.37 -17.82 12.18
C SER A 84 3.87 -17.60 12.40
N LYS A 85 4.68 -17.82 11.37
CA LYS A 85 6.13 -17.56 11.42
C LYS A 85 6.38 -16.06 11.61
N LEU A 86 5.73 -15.22 10.80
CA LEU A 86 5.89 -13.77 10.90
C LEU A 86 5.50 -13.26 12.30
N LEU A 87 4.35 -13.70 12.83
CA LEU A 87 3.85 -13.25 14.13
C LEU A 87 4.78 -13.63 15.31
N LYS A 88 5.59 -14.69 15.20
CA LYS A 88 6.59 -15.05 16.24
C LYS A 88 7.70 -14.00 16.37
N ASP A 89 8.03 -13.32 15.29
CA ASP A 89 9.11 -12.33 15.25
C ASP A 89 8.63 -10.92 15.57
N LEU A 90 7.30 -10.70 15.73
CA LEU A 90 6.70 -9.41 15.99
C LEU A 90 6.40 -9.20 17.49
N ASN A 91 6.53 -7.93 17.93
CA ASN A 91 6.11 -7.50 19.26
C ASN A 91 4.74 -6.81 19.16
N PRO A 92 3.68 -7.32 19.81
CA PRO A 92 2.35 -6.71 19.75
C PRO A 92 2.31 -5.27 20.25
N GLU A 93 3.19 -4.88 21.17
CA GLU A 93 3.25 -3.50 21.71
C GLU A 93 3.75 -2.46 20.69
N THR A 94 4.48 -2.89 19.64
CA THR A 94 5.15 -2.00 18.69
C THR A 94 4.80 -2.26 17.25
N THR A 95 3.82 -3.14 16.98
CA THR A 95 3.39 -3.51 15.63
C THR A 95 2.06 -2.87 15.28
N LEU A 96 2.02 -2.19 14.12
CA LEU A 96 0.79 -1.66 13.50
C LEU A 96 0.32 -2.58 12.38
N PHE A 97 -0.97 -2.85 12.30
CA PHE A 97 -1.60 -3.68 11.26
C PHE A 97 -2.50 -2.83 10.37
N ILE A 98 -2.31 -2.93 9.04
CA ILE A 98 -3.12 -2.26 8.03
C ILE A 98 -3.86 -3.32 7.22
N ILE A 99 -5.18 -3.41 7.41
CA ILE A 99 -6.05 -4.33 6.68
C ILE A 99 -6.56 -3.63 5.42
N VAL A 100 -6.16 -4.13 4.25
CA VAL A 100 -6.45 -3.52 2.96
C VAL A 100 -7.43 -4.39 2.17
N SER A 101 -8.71 -4.05 2.23
CA SER A 101 -9.76 -4.71 1.46
C SER A 101 -10.89 -3.74 1.13
N LYS A 102 -11.07 -3.40 -0.14
CA LYS A 102 -12.04 -2.38 -0.61
C LYS A 102 -13.46 -2.62 -0.07
N THR A 103 -13.91 -3.87 -0.06
CA THR A 103 -15.25 -4.27 0.43
C THR A 103 -15.23 -4.79 1.86
N PHE A 104 -14.05 -5.08 2.40
CA PHE A 104 -13.87 -5.81 3.67
C PHE A 104 -14.57 -7.19 3.67
N THR A 105 -14.51 -7.89 2.52
CA THR A 105 -15.13 -9.20 2.31
C THR A 105 -14.20 -10.20 1.59
N THR A 106 -12.97 -9.78 1.22
CA THR A 106 -11.98 -10.67 0.59
C THR A 106 -11.58 -11.75 1.57
N ILE A 107 -11.88 -13.00 1.25
CA ILE A 107 -11.76 -14.15 2.18
C ILE A 107 -10.32 -14.27 2.69
N GLU A 108 -9.34 -14.30 1.82
CA GLU A 108 -7.93 -14.46 2.18
C GLU A 108 -7.44 -13.33 3.10
N THR A 109 -7.86 -12.09 2.82
CA THR A 109 -7.52 -10.94 3.65
C THR A 109 -8.16 -11.04 5.03
N LEU A 110 -9.44 -11.44 5.11
CA LEU A 110 -10.14 -11.53 6.38
C LEU A 110 -9.69 -12.71 7.24
N GLU A 111 -9.38 -13.85 6.64
CA GLU A 111 -8.81 -15.00 7.38
C GLU A 111 -7.47 -14.62 8.01
N ASN A 112 -6.59 -14.00 7.24
CA ASN A 112 -5.32 -13.49 7.77
C ASN A 112 -5.53 -12.42 8.85
N ALA A 113 -6.44 -11.47 8.60
CA ALA A 113 -6.74 -10.41 9.57
C ALA A 113 -7.32 -10.98 10.89
N ASN A 114 -8.22 -11.96 10.82
CA ASN A 114 -8.79 -12.63 12.00
C ASN A 114 -7.71 -13.38 12.78
N LYS A 115 -6.80 -14.09 12.09
CA LYS A 115 -5.70 -14.78 12.74
C LYS A 115 -4.75 -13.81 13.45
N VAL A 116 -4.41 -12.71 12.78
CA VAL A 116 -3.59 -11.63 13.37
C VAL A 116 -4.29 -10.99 14.56
N ARG A 117 -5.60 -10.73 14.46
CA ARG A 117 -6.41 -10.18 15.56
C ARG A 117 -6.44 -11.10 16.77
N ALA A 118 -6.66 -12.40 16.57
CA ALA A 118 -6.65 -13.37 17.66
C ALA A 118 -5.28 -13.37 18.36
N TRP A 119 -4.18 -13.50 17.60
CA TRP A 119 -2.83 -13.41 18.16
C TRP A 119 -2.58 -12.10 18.92
N PHE A 120 -3.03 -10.97 18.38
CA PHE A 120 -2.86 -9.67 19.03
C PHE A 120 -3.61 -9.59 20.36
N ILE A 121 -4.86 -10.08 20.42
CA ILE A 121 -5.67 -10.08 21.65
C ILE A 121 -5.08 -11.01 22.70
N ASP A 122 -4.60 -12.19 22.30
CA ASP A 122 -3.97 -13.17 23.20
C ASP A 122 -2.70 -12.61 23.87
N ASN A 123 -2.03 -11.64 23.23
CA ASN A 123 -0.81 -11.02 23.72
C ASN A 123 -1.01 -9.58 24.26
N SER A 124 -2.25 -9.05 24.23
CA SER A 124 -2.58 -7.69 24.69
C SER A 124 -4.00 -7.61 25.25
N SER A 125 -4.88 -6.92 24.54
CA SER A 125 -6.33 -6.85 24.85
C SER A 125 -7.15 -6.40 23.64
N GLU A 126 -8.46 -6.65 23.66
CA GLU A 126 -9.37 -6.19 22.61
C GLU A 126 -9.45 -4.66 22.53
N ILE A 127 -9.33 -3.95 23.65
CA ILE A 127 -9.37 -2.48 23.70
C ILE A 127 -8.16 -1.86 22.96
N ALA A 128 -7.03 -2.55 22.93
CA ALA A 128 -5.80 -2.10 22.27
C ALA A 128 -5.88 -2.11 20.73
N ILE A 129 -6.89 -2.79 20.15
CA ILE A 129 -7.08 -2.83 18.69
C ILE A 129 -7.17 -1.43 18.09
N LYS A 130 -7.83 -0.49 18.77
CA LYS A 130 -8.00 0.89 18.30
C LYS A 130 -6.66 1.62 18.03
N ASP A 131 -5.59 1.23 18.72
CA ASP A 131 -4.27 1.86 18.65
C ASP A 131 -3.33 1.13 17.67
N HIS A 132 -3.68 -0.10 17.27
CA HIS A 132 -2.81 -0.97 16.47
C HIS A 132 -3.39 -1.42 15.14
N PHE A 133 -4.64 -1.07 14.83
CA PHE A 133 -5.26 -1.48 13.57
C PHE A 133 -5.81 -0.31 12.79
N ILE A 134 -5.51 -0.31 11.49
CA ILE A 134 -6.06 0.61 10.48
C ILE A 134 -6.74 -0.22 9.41
N ALA A 135 -7.88 0.24 8.91
CA ALA A 135 -8.55 -0.36 7.77
C ALA A 135 -8.51 0.57 6.55
N ILE A 136 -8.24 0.01 5.39
CA ILE A 136 -8.39 0.68 4.11
C ILE A 136 -9.53 0.01 3.37
N SER A 137 -10.73 0.62 3.45
CA SER A 137 -11.96 0.02 2.97
C SER A 137 -13.06 1.05 2.74
N ASN A 138 -13.96 0.77 1.78
CA ASN A 138 -15.19 1.53 1.61
C ASN A 138 -16.33 1.05 2.53
N ASN A 139 -16.18 -0.14 3.10
CA ASN A 139 -17.10 -0.65 4.11
C ASN A 139 -16.73 -0.08 5.49
N THR A 140 -17.49 0.88 5.98
CA THR A 140 -17.22 1.49 7.29
C THR A 140 -17.81 0.69 8.47
N LYS A 141 -18.76 -0.22 8.22
CA LYS A 141 -19.43 -1.00 9.27
C LYS A 141 -18.62 -2.22 9.71
N ALA A 142 -18.06 -2.97 8.76
CA ALA A 142 -17.33 -4.19 9.06
C ALA A 142 -16.02 -3.94 9.83
N PRO A 143 -15.16 -2.96 9.46
CA PRO A 143 -13.99 -2.60 10.27
C PRO A 143 -14.36 -2.17 11.71
N LYS A 144 -15.46 -1.43 11.90
CA LYS A 144 -15.92 -1.05 13.24
C LYS A 144 -16.30 -2.28 14.09
N LYS A 145 -16.97 -3.28 13.50
CA LYS A 145 -17.27 -4.55 14.18
C LYS A 145 -16.00 -5.35 14.49
N PHE A 146 -14.96 -5.19 13.70
CA PHE A 146 -13.65 -5.79 13.93
C PHE A 146 -12.91 -5.15 15.13
N GLY A 147 -13.34 -3.97 15.60
CA GLY A 147 -12.76 -3.21 16.70
C GLY A 147 -11.94 -1.99 16.25
N ILE A 148 -11.87 -1.71 14.95
CA ILE A 148 -11.09 -0.59 14.40
C ILE A 148 -11.84 0.73 14.63
N SER A 149 -11.11 1.73 15.15
CA SER A 149 -11.66 3.09 15.34
C SER A 149 -12.13 3.68 14.00
N PRO A 150 -13.26 4.41 13.97
CA PRO A 150 -13.70 5.14 12.78
C PRO A 150 -12.64 6.07 12.20
N ASP A 151 -11.82 6.67 13.06
CA ASP A 151 -10.73 7.56 12.66
C ASP A 151 -9.60 6.83 11.93
N ASN A 152 -9.48 5.52 12.16
CA ASN A 152 -8.51 4.64 11.54
C ASN A 152 -9.05 3.92 10.28
N ILE A 153 -10.18 4.38 9.71
CA ILE A 153 -10.71 3.86 8.45
C ILE A 153 -10.46 4.86 7.33
N LEU A 154 -9.76 4.43 6.28
CA LEU A 154 -9.52 5.20 5.06
C LEU A 154 -10.30 4.58 3.90
N SER A 155 -10.90 5.41 3.05
CA SER A 155 -11.61 4.96 1.85
C SER A 155 -10.68 4.73 0.66
N ILE A 156 -11.16 3.93 -0.30
CA ILE A 156 -10.57 3.75 -1.63
C ILE A 156 -11.61 4.24 -2.64
N PRO A 157 -11.31 5.23 -3.49
CA PRO A 157 -12.27 5.67 -4.50
C PRO A 157 -12.68 4.54 -5.43
N ASP A 158 -13.99 4.45 -5.78
CA ASP A 158 -14.51 3.35 -6.59
C ASP A 158 -13.94 3.30 -8.01
N TRP A 159 -13.52 4.46 -8.51
CA TRP A 159 -12.91 4.63 -9.82
C TRP A 159 -11.41 4.24 -9.86
N VAL A 160 -10.81 3.80 -8.73
CA VAL A 160 -9.43 3.32 -8.67
C VAL A 160 -9.40 1.80 -8.84
N GLY A 161 -8.64 1.33 -9.82
CA GLY A 161 -8.35 -0.08 -10.02
C GLY A 161 -7.25 -0.59 -9.09
N GLY A 162 -7.24 -1.91 -8.81
CA GLY A 162 -6.40 -2.55 -7.80
C GLY A 162 -4.93 -2.12 -7.83
N ARG A 163 -4.19 -2.39 -8.91
CA ARG A 163 -2.75 -2.07 -9.00
C ARG A 163 -2.42 -0.57 -9.00
N PHE A 164 -3.38 0.28 -9.32
CA PHE A 164 -3.22 1.73 -9.30
C PHE A 164 -3.55 2.38 -7.94
N SER A 165 -3.98 1.60 -6.95
CA SER A 165 -4.41 2.10 -5.65
C SER A 165 -3.24 2.51 -4.73
N LEU A 166 -2.03 2.10 -5.04
CA LEU A 166 -0.81 2.48 -4.30
C LEU A 166 -0.59 4.01 -4.27
N TRP A 167 -1.15 4.75 -5.22
CA TRP A 167 -1.08 6.22 -5.28
C TRP A 167 -2.03 6.91 -4.29
N GLY A 168 -2.96 6.17 -3.68
CA GLY A 168 -3.95 6.67 -2.71
C GLY A 168 -3.79 6.03 -1.33
N SER A 169 -4.91 5.72 -0.68
CA SER A 169 -4.95 5.20 0.70
C SER A 169 -4.16 3.89 0.89
N VAL A 170 -4.11 3.03 -0.12
CA VAL A 170 -3.31 1.79 -0.09
C VAL A 170 -1.80 2.08 0.04
N GLY A 171 -1.36 3.27 -0.37
CA GLY A 171 0.01 3.76 -0.17
C GLY A 171 0.34 4.23 1.26
N LEU A 172 -0.57 4.09 2.23
CA LEU A 172 -0.31 4.48 3.61
C LEU A 172 0.96 3.81 4.17
N ILE A 173 1.13 2.50 3.97
CA ILE A 173 2.34 1.80 4.41
C ILE A 173 3.60 2.37 3.75
N ILE A 174 3.54 2.75 2.48
CA ILE A 174 4.67 3.39 1.79
C ILE A 174 5.02 4.70 2.51
N SER A 175 4.02 5.56 2.75
CA SER A 175 4.21 6.84 3.44
C SER A 175 4.79 6.66 4.85
N ILE A 176 4.36 5.64 5.59
CA ILE A 176 4.90 5.33 6.92
C ILE A 176 6.38 4.93 6.82
N VAL A 177 6.73 4.05 5.87
CA VAL A 177 8.08 3.48 5.75
C VAL A 177 9.10 4.50 5.25
N ILE A 178 8.79 5.22 4.14
CA ILE A 178 9.74 6.16 3.53
C ILE A 178 9.58 7.60 4.02
N GLY A 179 8.53 7.88 4.80
CA GLY A 179 8.16 9.21 5.29
C GLY A 179 7.28 9.99 4.30
N SER A 180 6.43 10.85 4.85
CA SER A 180 5.41 11.61 4.13
C SER A 180 5.98 12.52 3.03
N LYS A 181 7.15 13.12 3.26
CA LYS A 181 7.84 13.95 2.25
C LYS A 181 8.21 13.12 1.02
N ASN A 182 8.88 11.99 1.20
CA ASN A 182 9.30 11.13 0.10
C ASN A 182 8.10 10.51 -0.62
N PHE A 183 6.99 10.22 0.10
CA PHE A 183 5.75 9.79 -0.51
C PHE A 183 5.14 10.87 -1.42
N LYS A 184 5.15 12.14 -1.01
CA LYS A 184 4.73 13.26 -1.87
C LYS A 184 5.62 13.39 -3.11
N ASP A 185 6.94 13.26 -2.95
CA ASP A 185 7.89 13.32 -4.06
C ASP A 185 7.67 12.14 -5.04
N PHE A 186 7.33 10.95 -4.52
CA PHE A 186 6.94 9.79 -5.32
C PHE A 186 5.65 10.05 -6.13
N LEU A 187 4.61 10.62 -5.51
CA LEU A 187 3.40 11.03 -6.22
C LEU A 187 3.69 12.07 -7.30
N LYS A 188 4.55 13.04 -7.00
CA LYS A 188 4.96 14.10 -7.94
C LYS A 188 5.66 13.51 -9.17
N GLY A 189 6.58 12.57 -9.00
CA GLY A 189 7.26 11.90 -10.12
C GLY A 189 6.28 11.19 -11.06
N ALA A 190 5.27 10.50 -10.50
CA ALA A 190 4.22 9.88 -11.30
C ALA A 190 3.32 10.93 -12.00
N HIS A 191 3.03 12.05 -11.35
CA HIS A 191 2.28 13.16 -11.94
C HIS A 191 3.03 13.80 -13.11
N GLU A 192 4.35 13.95 -13.03
CA GLU A 192 5.18 14.42 -14.14
C GLU A 192 5.06 13.51 -15.37
N MET A 193 4.99 12.19 -15.18
CA MET A 193 4.73 11.25 -16.27
C MET A 193 3.30 11.38 -16.83
N ASP A 194 2.29 11.67 -16.01
CA ASP A 194 0.93 11.95 -16.49
C ASP A 194 0.90 13.19 -17.39
N ILE A 195 1.62 14.25 -17.02
CA ILE A 195 1.75 15.48 -17.82
C ILE A 195 2.49 15.17 -19.13
N HIS A 196 3.57 14.41 -19.06
CA HIS A 196 4.32 13.96 -20.25
C HIS A 196 3.41 13.16 -21.20
N PHE A 197 2.68 12.18 -20.69
CA PHE A 197 1.76 11.39 -21.50
C PHE A 197 0.69 12.25 -22.19
N LYS A 198 0.14 13.24 -21.49
CA LYS A 198 -0.93 14.09 -22.00
C LYS A 198 -0.48 15.09 -23.05
N ASN A 199 0.72 15.63 -22.91
CA ASN A 199 1.15 16.82 -23.64
C ASN A 199 2.25 16.56 -24.71
N SER A 200 2.95 15.39 -24.64
CA SER A 200 4.02 15.10 -25.59
C SER A 200 3.48 14.64 -26.94
N PRO A 201 4.08 15.05 -28.08
CA PRO A 201 3.74 14.48 -29.36
C PRO A 201 4.07 13.00 -29.42
N PHE A 202 3.35 12.23 -30.28
CA PHE A 202 3.39 10.77 -30.30
C PHE A 202 4.81 10.19 -30.35
N GLU A 203 5.67 10.73 -31.20
CA GLU A 203 7.03 10.24 -31.43
C GLU A 203 7.98 10.50 -30.25
N LYS A 204 7.59 11.36 -29.32
CA LYS A 204 8.35 11.68 -28.09
C LYS A 204 7.65 11.22 -26.82
N ASN A 205 6.48 10.64 -26.95
CA ASN A 205 5.66 10.21 -25.82
C ASN A 205 6.10 8.81 -25.37
N ILE A 206 6.86 8.73 -24.27
CA ILE A 206 7.45 7.48 -23.79
C ILE A 206 6.42 6.34 -23.63
N PRO A 207 5.29 6.50 -22.91
CA PRO A 207 4.28 5.46 -22.80
C PRO A 207 3.70 5.02 -24.15
N VAL A 208 3.46 5.96 -25.06
CA VAL A 208 2.94 5.66 -26.40
C VAL A 208 3.96 4.88 -27.23
N VAL A 209 5.22 5.30 -27.24
CA VAL A 209 6.30 4.62 -27.97
C VAL A 209 6.49 3.20 -27.44
N LEU A 210 6.52 3.01 -26.13
CA LEU A 210 6.62 1.67 -25.52
C LEU A 210 5.44 0.77 -25.91
N ALA A 211 4.22 1.29 -25.85
CA ALA A 211 3.03 0.53 -26.28
C ALA A 211 3.10 0.13 -27.78
N LEU A 212 3.55 1.05 -28.64
CA LEU A 212 3.71 0.76 -30.07
C LEU A 212 4.80 -0.29 -30.33
N ILE A 213 5.90 -0.26 -29.57
CA ILE A 213 6.96 -1.27 -29.64
C ILE A 213 6.40 -2.64 -29.22
N SER A 214 5.68 -2.74 -28.10
CA SER A 214 5.06 -4.00 -27.65
C SER A 214 4.08 -4.54 -28.70
N ILE A 215 3.23 -3.70 -29.29
CA ILE A 215 2.32 -4.08 -30.37
C ILE A 215 3.11 -4.56 -31.61
N TRP A 216 4.18 -3.87 -31.96
CA TRP A 216 5.02 -4.23 -33.09
C TRP A 216 5.65 -5.62 -32.93
N TYR A 217 6.27 -5.88 -31.79
CA TYR A 217 6.88 -7.18 -31.50
C TYR A 217 5.84 -8.30 -31.44
N ASN A 218 4.72 -8.06 -30.80
CA ASN A 218 3.66 -9.06 -30.68
C ASN A 218 3.02 -9.38 -32.03
N ASN A 219 2.56 -8.35 -32.78
CA ASN A 219 1.78 -8.57 -33.99
C ASN A 219 2.62 -8.96 -35.20
N PHE A 220 3.82 -8.42 -35.35
CA PHE A 220 4.63 -8.62 -36.56
C PHE A 220 5.75 -9.65 -36.36
N PHE A 221 6.41 -9.65 -35.21
CA PHE A 221 7.45 -10.63 -34.91
C PHE A 221 6.95 -11.86 -34.16
N LYS A 222 5.66 -11.90 -33.81
CA LYS A 222 5.02 -13.02 -33.10
C LYS A 222 5.66 -13.35 -31.75
N CYS A 223 6.19 -12.34 -31.06
CA CYS A 223 6.68 -12.49 -29.70
C CYS A 223 5.48 -12.65 -28.76
N GLU A 224 5.40 -13.77 -28.06
CA GLU A 224 4.25 -14.10 -27.18
C GLU A 224 4.39 -13.52 -25.77
N THR A 225 5.62 -13.16 -25.36
CA THR A 225 5.93 -12.72 -24.00
C THR A 225 6.83 -11.48 -24.01
N GLU A 226 6.70 -10.68 -22.95
CA GLU A 226 7.58 -9.56 -22.66
C GLU A 226 8.25 -9.80 -21.29
N ALA A 227 9.57 -9.69 -21.24
CA ALA A 227 10.35 -9.86 -20.02
C ALA A 227 10.75 -8.49 -19.45
N VAL A 228 10.41 -8.24 -18.19
CA VAL A 228 10.90 -7.08 -17.44
C VAL A 228 12.04 -7.53 -16.53
N LEU A 229 13.26 -7.11 -16.83
CA LEU A 229 14.49 -7.55 -16.19
C LEU A 229 15.19 -6.37 -15.48
N PRO A 230 14.75 -5.99 -14.27
CA PRO A 230 15.43 -4.94 -13.53
C PRO A 230 16.76 -5.47 -12.99
N TYR A 231 17.86 -4.79 -13.32
CA TYR A 231 19.19 -5.15 -12.84
C TYR A 231 19.49 -4.59 -11.44
N SER A 232 18.62 -3.74 -10.90
CA SER A 232 18.72 -3.28 -9.52
C SER A 232 18.03 -4.27 -8.58
N GLN A 233 18.72 -4.70 -7.53
CA GLN A 233 18.15 -5.58 -6.50
C GLN A 233 16.91 -4.94 -5.85
N PHE A 234 16.91 -3.63 -5.64
CA PHE A 234 15.76 -2.89 -5.09
C PHE A 234 14.50 -2.91 -5.99
N LEU A 235 14.64 -3.25 -7.27
CA LEU A 235 13.53 -3.40 -8.19
C LEU A 235 13.11 -4.85 -8.42
N SER A 236 13.58 -5.79 -7.60
CA SER A 236 13.29 -7.23 -7.74
C SER A 236 11.79 -7.56 -7.70
N LYS A 237 10.98 -6.73 -7.06
CA LYS A 237 9.51 -6.87 -6.98
C LYS A 237 8.75 -6.19 -8.12
N LEU A 238 9.43 -5.40 -8.98
CA LEU A 238 8.78 -4.70 -10.09
C LEU A 238 8.11 -5.63 -11.11
N PRO A 239 8.72 -6.76 -11.54
CA PRO A 239 8.06 -7.69 -12.45
C PRO A 239 6.74 -8.24 -11.90
N ASN A 240 6.70 -8.62 -10.62
CA ASN A 240 5.49 -9.12 -9.96
C ASN A 240 4.36 -8.07 -9.92
N TYR A 241 4.73 -6.79 -9.75
CA TYR A 241 3.75 -5.70 -9.77
C TYR A 241 3.19 -5.45 -11.17
N LEU A 242 4.00 -5.61 -12.22
CA LEU A 242 3.60 -5.38 -13.61
C LEU A 242 2.81 -6.56 -14.22
N GLN A 243 3.02 -7.78 -13.74
CA GLN A 243 2.34 -9.00 -14.17
C GLN A 243 0.83 -8.96 -13.82
#